data_6ecb9086278a40e3817b47d5c07a54b9
#
_entry.id   6ecb9086278a40e3817b47d5c07a54b9
#
_cell.length_a   1.000
_cell.length_b   1.000
_cell.length_c   1.000
_cell.angle_alpha   90.00
_cell.angle_beta   90.00
_cell.angle_gamma   90.00
#
_symmetry.space_group_name_H-M   'P 1'
#
loop_
_entity.id
_entity.type
_entity.pdbx_description
1 polymer ?
#
loop_
_entity_poly.entity_id
_entity_poly.type
_entity_poly.pdbx_seq_one_letter_code
_entity_poly.pdbx_strand_id
1 'polypeptide(L)'
;MKRSTLILLTTALLVLAALSWWYRPWTPYSPSVMTRLLHPEYRLQNFRQMEKVFPFRVIPASSEPFSFPRGEASLPEQFIHDGRVIDTAEFMLRTQTTGLMVLHQGTNVFEQYYLEATREDRFTSWSVAKSVIGTLTAIALKDGHIASLDDPVKQYVSELDGAAWGEVPIRDLLRMASGIQFSEVYDEKFSDINMLFYRTFLLGEGVRDVIADLPAARPPGEIFHYVSPNTQILGWVLERATGKPIAEYAAEALWQPLGMQDEAIWSLDQGGVELGFCCLNMTLRDYSKLGQLYLQQGVWQDRQLLPEGWVEQASRRPEPWLAAGNGYPERGYGYHLWVPKDPDQEFFFNGVWGQTVWVSEKHNVVVAKTSVDPLFRQHMAEVISFMRAVSEFVAAAGEKNNRG
;
A
#
# COMPACT_ATOMS: atom_id res chain seq x y z
N MET A 1 -35.38 -44.71 17.01
CA MET A 1 -35.37 -43.62 16.00
C MET A 1 -35.10 -44.27 14.64
N LYS A 2 -35.92 -44.05 13.62
CA LYS A 2 -35.74 -44.67 12.29
C LYS A 2 -34.45 -44.13 11.66
N ARG A 3 -33.70 -44.98 10.94
CA ARG A 3 -32.42 -44.61 10.27
C ARG A 3 -32.55 -43.34 9.40
N SER A 4 -33.70 -43.16 8.77
CA SER A 4 -34.06 -41.97 7.98
C SER A 4 -34.16 -40.69 8.85
N THR A 5 -34.70 -40.77 10.06
CA THR A 5 -34.81 -39.62 11.00
C THR A 5 -33.43 -39.18 11.51
N LEU A 6 -32.54 -40.16 11.75
CA LEU A 6 -31.16 -39.84 12.17
C LEU A 6 -30.39 -39.14 11.03
N ILE A 7 -30.50 -39.61 9.79
CA ILE A 7 -29.86 -38.98 8.60
C ILE A 7 -30.37 -37.56 8.43
N LEU A 8 -31.69 -37.33 8.50
CA LEU A 8 -32.26 -35.98 8.38
C LEU A 8 -31.76 -35.02 9.46
N LEU A 9 -31.70 -35.46 10.72
CA LEU A 9 -31.19 -34.68 11.83
C LEU A 9 -29.70 -34.34 11.66
N THR A 10 -28.88 -35.30 11.23
CA THR A 10 -27.46 -35.09 10.98
C THR A 10 -27.26 -34.09 9.84
N THR A 11 -27.99 -34.21 8.74
CA THR A 11 -27.93 -33.30 7.61
C THR A 11 -28.34 -31.88 8.02
N ALA A 12 -29.43 -31.73 8.80
CA ALA A 12 -29.87 -30.43 9.31
C ALA A 12 -28.82 -29.79 10.22
N LEU A 13 -28.17 -30.53 11.11
CA LEU A 13 -27.09 -30.04 11.97
C LEU A 13 -25.88 -29.59 11.14
N LEU A 14 -25.48 -30.35 10.12
CA LEU A 14 -24.38 -29.95 9.23
C LEU A 14 -24.69 -28.67 8.47
N VAL A 15 -25.92 -28.53 7.96
CA VAL A 15 -26.36 -27.30 7.28
C VAL A 15 -26.36 -26.13 8.25
N LEU A 16 -26.87 -26.27 9.46
CA LEU A 16 -26.85 -25.24 10.49
C LEU A 16 -25.43 -24.86 10.89
N ALA A 17 -24.53 -25.84 11.02
CA ALA A 17 -23.11 -25.56 11.30
C ALA A 17 -22.45 -24.79 10.16
N ALA A 18 -22.70 -25.18 8.91
CA ALA A 18 -22.19 -24.47 7.73
C ALA A 18 -22.73 -23.04 7.63
N LEU A 19 -24.03 -22.84 7.86
CA LEU A 19 -24.62 -21.49 7.90
C LEU A 19 -24.06 -20.66 9.05
N SER A 20 -23.90 -21.25 10.21
CA SER A 20 -23.32 -20.61 11.39
C SER A 20 -21.88 -20.16 11.13
N TRP A 21 -21.09 -21.01 10.47
CA TRP A 21 -19.73 -20.65 10.04
C TRP A 21 -19.72 -19.55 8.99
N TRP A 22 -20.62 -19.63 8.01
CA TRP A 22 -20.70 -18.66 6.91
C TRP A 22 -21.10 -17.26 7.37
N TYR A 23 -22.10 -17.16 8.21
CA TYR A 23 -22.63 -15.88 8.69
C TYR A 23 -21.98 -15.39 9.97
N ARG A 24 -21.42 -16.27 10.80
CA ARG A 24 -20.79 -15.94 12.09
C ARG A 24 -21.54 -14.82 12.85
N PRO A 25 -22.82 -15.03 13.27
CA PRO A 25 -23.65 -13.96 13.82
C PRO A 25 -23.11 -13.35 15.13
N TRP A 26 -22.06 -13.93 15.70
CA TRP A 26 -21.37 -13.46 16.90
C TRP A 26 -20.21 -12.49 16.62
N THR A 27 -19.90 -12.20 15.35
CA THR A 27 -18.82 -11.28 14.93
C THR A 27 -19.21 -10.57 13.65
N PRO A 28 -18.79 -9.29 13.44
CA PRO A 28 -18.96 -8.60 12.18
C PRO A 28 -18.09 -9.20 11.05
N TYR A 29 -17.04 -9.95 11.43
CA TYR A 29 -16.05 -10.50 10.48
C TYR A 29 -16.41 -11.92 10.04
N SER A 30 -17.24 -12.03 9.03
CA SER A 30 -17.71 -13.32 8.52
C SER A 30 -17.31 -13.56 7.07
N PRO A 31 -17.19 -14.82 6.63
CA PRO A 31 -16.99 -15.13 5.21
C PRO A 31 -18.00 -14.45 4.29
N SER A 32 -19.26 -14.34 4.71
CA SER A 32 -20.32 -13.68 3.94
C SER A 32 -20.06 -12.18 3.73
N VAL A 33 -19.39 -11.48 4.67
CA VAL A 33 -18.98 -10.08 4.53
C VAL A 33 -17.73 -9.98 3.66
N MET A 34 -16.73 -10.80 3.95
CA MET A 34 -15.44 -10.81 3.24
C MET A 34 -15.60 -11.12 1.75
N THR A 35 -16.48 -12.05 1.35
CA THR A 35 -16.76 -12.35 -0.06
C THR A 35 -17.39 -11.22 -0.83
N ARG A 36 -17.97 -10.23 -0.15
CA ARG A 36 -18.53 -9.01 -0.76
C ARG A 36 -17.53 -7.86 -0.87
N LEU A 37 -16.32 -8.01 -0.33
CA LEU A 37 -15.32 -6.93 -0.28
C LEU A 37 -15.13 -6.25 -1.64
N LEU A 38 -14.90 -7.05 -2.69
CA LEU A 38 -14.62 -6.56 -4.04
C LEU A 38 -15.85 -6.47 -4.95
N HIS A 39 -17.03 -6.85 -4.44
CA HIS A 39 -18.25 -6.84 -5.24
C HIS A 39 -18.61 -5.41 -5.67
N PRO A 40 -18.96 -5.15 -6.95
CA PRO A 40 -19.20 -3.81 -7.46
C PRO A 40 -20.18 -2.96 -6.64
N GLU A 41 -21.22 -3.56 -6.08
CA GLU A 41 -22.24 -2.92 -5.28
C GLU A 41 -21.71 -2.43 -3.92
N TYR A 42 -20.72 -3.12 -3.34
CA TYR A 42 -20.27 -2.86 -1.96
C TYR A 42 -18.87 -2.26 -1.90
N ARG A 43 -18.06 -2.46 -2.94
CA ARG A 43 -16.64 -2.13 -2.93
C ARG A 43 -16.35 -0.66 -2.62
N LEU A 44 -17.16 0.27 -3.17
CA LEU A 44 -17.00 1.71 -2.93
C LEU A 44 -17.12 2.05 -1.43
N GLN A 45 -18.08 1.43 -0.77
CA GLN A 45 -18.27 1.58 0.69
C GLN A 45 -17.23 0.81 1.48
N ASN A 46 -16.98 -0.45 1.10
CA ASN A 46 -16.04 -1.30 1.82
C ASN A 46 -14.63 -0.71 1.88
N PHE A 47 -14.14 -0.09 0.78
CA PHE A 47 -12.81 0.50 0.73
C PHE A 47 -12.64 1.74 1.61
N ARG A 48 -13.75 2.29 2.11
CA ARG A 48 -13.77 3.38 3.09
C ARG A 48 -14.12 2.91 4.52
N GLN A 49 -14.54 1.66 4.67
CA GLN A 49 -15.04 1.10 5.93
C GLN A 49 -14.47 -0.32 6.18
N MET A 50 -13.16 -0.49 5.99
CA MET A 50 -12.51 -1.80 6.13
C MET A 50 -12.63 -2.37 7.56
N GLU A 51 -12.84 -1.51 8.56
CA GLU A 51 -13.14 -1.92 9.95
C GLU A 51 -14.43 -2.74 10.10
N LYS A 52 -15.31 -2.69 9.09
CA LYS A 52 -16.51 -3.54 9.02
C LYS A 52 -16.25 -4.88 8.35
N VAL A 53 -15.09 -5.06 7.74
CA VAL A 53 -14.73 -6.25 6.96
C VAL A 53 -13.69 -7.09 7.69
N PHE A 54 -12.70 -6.45 8.31
CA PHE A 54 -11.58 -7.12 8.98
C PHE A 54 -11.38 -6.61 10.41
N PRO A 55 -10.84 -7.45 11.31
CA PRO A 55 -10.23 -6.96 12.55
C PRO A 55 -9.18 -5.90 12.23
N PHE A 56 -8.95 -4.99 13.14
CA PHE A 56 -8.01 -3.90 12.92
C PHE A 56 -7.33 -3.46 14.21
N ARG A 57 -6.18 -2.81 14.07
CA ARG A 57 -5.52 -2.04 15.12
C ARG A 57 -5.50 -0.57 14.74
N VAL A 58 -5.79 0.26 15.73
CA VAL A 58 -5.81 1.71 15.57
C VAL A 58 -4.39 2.27 15.60
N ILE A 59 -4.12 3.22 14.73
CA ILE A 59 -2.96 4.13 14.78
C ILE A 59 -3.53 5.49 15.16
N PRO A 60 -3.30 6.00 16.36
CA PRO A 60 -3.88 7.27 16.79
C PRO A 60 -3.35 8.44 15.98
N ALA A 61 -4.20 9.44 15.78
CA ALA A 61 -3.78 10.74 15.24
C ALA A 61 -2.63 11.33 16.06
N SER A 62 -1.84 12.19 15.44
CA SER A 62 -0.80 12.91 16.16
C SER A 62 -1.39 13.84 17.21
N SER A 63 -0.72 13.95 18.35
CA SER A 63 -1.04 14.94 19.37
C SER A 63 -0.82 16.37 18.90
N GLU A 64 0.04 16.56 17.88
CA GLU A 64 0.35 17.83 17.22
C GLU A 64 0.07 17.70 15.71
N PRO A 65 -1.20 17.69 15.28
CA PRO A 65 -1.55 17.47 13.89
C PRO A 65 -1.07 18.64 13.00
N PHE A 66 -0.38 18.28 11.91
CA PHE A 66 0.08 19.23 10.92
C PHE A 66 -0.93 19.36 9.78
N SER A 67 -1.23 20.59 9.38
CA SER A 67 -2.03 20.90 8.20
C SER A 67 -1.22 21.71 7.19
N PHE A 68 -1.23 21.27 5.92
CA PHE A 68 -0.59 22.03 4.86
C PHE A 68 -1.27 23.41 4.71
N PRO A 69 -0.49 24.49 4.45
CA PRO A 69 -1.05 25.76 4.01
C PRO A 69 -1.98 25.55 2.82
N ARG A 70 -3.02 26.38 2.69
CA ARG A 70 -3.96 26.30 1.57
C ARG A 70 -3.59 27.31 0.49
N GLY A 71 -3.57 26.85 -0.72
CA GLY A 71 -3.49 27.61 -1.96
C GLY A 71 -4.66 27.22 -2.87
N GLU A 72 -4.59 27.67 -4.11
CA GLU A 72 -5.59 27.36 -5.12
C GLU A 72 -4.90 27.15 -6.48
N ALA A 73 -5.19 26.03 -7.12
CA ALA A 73 -4.86 25.76 -8.51
C ALA A 73 -5.96 24.93 -9.15
N SER A 74 -6.13 25.09 -10.46
CA SER A 74 -6.94 24.18 -11.26
C SER A 74 -6.13 22.96 -11.68
N LEU A 75 -6.81 21.91 -12.12
CA LEU A 75 -6.19 20.82 -12.87
C LEU A 75 -6.13 21.17 -14.37
N PRO A 76 -5.24 20.54 -15.15
CA PRO A 76 -5.34 20.62 -16.61
C PRO A 76 -6.67 20.03 -17.06
N GLU A 77 -7.38 20.74 -17.96
CA GLU A 77 -8.65 20.25 -18.52
C GLU A 77 -8.45 18.95 -19.31
N GLN A 78 -7.27 18.82 -19.94
CA GLN A 78 -6.89 17.68 -20.78
C GLN A 78 -5.42 17.36 -20.59
N PHE A 79 -5.06 16.12 -20.85
CA PHE A 79 -3.66 15.66 -20.89
C PHE A 79 -3.43 14.76 -22.10
N ILE A 80 -2.16 14.49 -22.41
CA ILE A 80 -1.77 13.64 -23.54
C ILE A 80 -1.31 12.28 -23.02
N HIS A 81 -1.87 11.20 -23.55
CA HIS A 81 -1.42 9.84 -23.33
C HIS A 81 -1.31 9.11 -24.69
N ASP A 82 -0.13 8.59 -25.01
CA ASP A 82 0.17 7.90 -26.29
C ASP A 82 -0.31 8.67 -27.53
N GLY A 83 -0.07 10.00 -27.54
CA GLY A 83 -0.46 10.90 -28.63
C GLY A 83 -1.96 11.22 -28.71
N ARG A 84 -2.76 10.75 -27.75
CA ARG A 84 -4.20 11.05 -27.66
C ARG A 84 -4.44 12.11 -26.61
N VAL A 85 -5.37 13.01 -26.90
CA VAL A 85 -5.88 13.98 -25.95
C VAL A 85 -6.95 13.30 -25.09
N ILE A 86 -6.77 13.32 -23.79
CA ILE A 86 -7.68 12.73 -22.79
C ILE A 86 -8.27 13.86 -21.96
N ASP A 87 -9.59 13.88 -21.85
CA ASP A 87 -10.31 14.78 -20.94
C ASP A 87 -10.10 14.35 -19.49
N THR A 88 -9.68 15.28 -18.63
CA THR A 88 -9.36 14.99 -17.21
C THR A 88 -10.60 14.53 -16.44
N ALA A 89 -11.76 15.14 -16.66
CA ALA A 89 -12.98 14.78 -15.92
C ALA A 89 -13.46 13.38 -16.34
N GLU A 90 -13.40 13.04 -17.64
CA GLU A 90 -13.69 11.70 -18.14
C GLU A 90 -12.73 10.66 -17.56
N PHE A 91 -11.42 10.95 -17.54
CA PHE A 91 -10.43 10.08 -16.93
C PHE A 91 -10.71 9.81 -15.45
N MET A 92 -11.00 10.86 -14.68
CA MET A 92 -11.32 10.74 -13.25
C MET A 92 -12.58 9.89 -13.01
N LEU A 93 -13.60 10.05 -13.84
CA LEU A 93 -14.83 9.25 -13.78
C LEU A 93 -14.57 7.79 -14.13
N ARG A 94 -13.88 7.54 -15.24
CA ARG A 94 -13.56 6.19 -15.76
C ARG A 94 -12.69 5.40 -14.80
N THR A 95 -11.72 6.04 -14.16
CA THR A 95 -10.86 5.44 -13.12
C THR A 95 -11.51 5.40 -11.74
N GLN A 96 -12.81 5.72 -11.64
CA GLN A 96 -13.57 5.72 -10.38
C GLN A 96 -12.79 6.37 -9.23
N THR A 97 -12.26 7.56 -9.48
CA THR A 97 -11.49 8.31 -8.49
C THR A 97 -12.39 8.70 -7.33
N THR A 98 -11.92 8.50 -6.10
CA THR A 98 -12.64 8.84 -4.86
C THR A 98 -12.07 10.07 -4.17
N GLY A 99 -10.80 10.37 -4.38
CA GLY A 99 -10.14 11.55 -3.86
C GLY A 99 -8.90 11.91 -4.66
N LEU A 100 -8.64 13.21 -4.78
CA LEU A 100 -7.43 13.77 -5.39
C LEU A 100 -6.98 14.97 -4.59
N MET A 101 -5.72 14.97 -4.19
CA MET A 101 -5.05 16.09 -3.51
C MET A 101 -3.72 16.37 -4.19
N VAL A 102 -3.44 17.65 -4.42
CA VAL A 102 -2.18 18.13 -5.02
C VAL A 102 -1.48 19.09 -4.06
N LEU A 103 -0.26 18.76 -3.73
CA LEU A 103 0.67 19.67 -3.04
C LEU A 103 1.65 20.24 -4.06
N HIS A 104 1.87 21.54 -3.97
CA HIS A 104 2.94 22.23 -4.69
C HIS A 104 3.74 23.07 -3.70
N GLN A 105 5.05 22.85 -3.63
CA GLN A 105 5.95 23.53 -2.70
C GLN A 105 5.44 23.51 -1.23
N GLY A 106 4.93 22.35 -0.80
CA GLY A 106 4.40 22.15 0.55
C GLY A 106 3.04 22.82 0.82
N THR A 107 2.37 23.37 -0.19
CA THR A 107 1.04 23.98 -0.10
C THR A 107 -0.01 23.07 -0.74
N ASN A 108 -1.14 22.86 -0.07
CA ASN A 108 -2.30 22.15 -0.63
C ASN A 108 -3.01 23.11 -1.61
N VAL A 109 -2.76 22.91 -2.90
CA VAL A 109 -3.31 23.76 -3.97
C VAL A 109 -4.56 23.18 -4.62
N PHE A 110 -4.84 21.90 -4.43
CA PHE A 110 -6.06 21.24 -4.90
C PHE A 110 -6.43 20.09 -3.98
N GLU A 111 -7.70 19.99 -3.59
CA GLU A 111 -8.24 18.89 -2.80
C GLU A 111 -9.72 18.70 -3.13
N GLN A 112 -10.06 17.56 -3.69
CA GLN A 112 -11.43 17.23 -4.05
C GLN A 112 -11.74 15.75 -3.81
N TYR A 113 -12.99 15.49 -3.42
CA TYR A 113 -13.54 14.15 -3.17
C TYR A 113 -14.68 13.89 -4.15
N TYR A 114 -14.82 12.63 -4.57
CA TYR A 114 -15.76 12.18 -5.60
C TYR A 114 -16.47 10.93 -5.10
N LEU A 115 -17.55 10.53 -5.80
CA LEU A 115 -18.30 9.31 -5.51
C LEU A 115 -18.72 9.22 -4.03
N GLU A 116 -19.29 10.31 -3.51
CA GLU A 116 -19.78 10.45 -2.13
C GLU A 116 -18.67 10.30 -1.06
N ALA A 117 -17.41 10.33 -1.45
CA ALA A 117 -16.31 10.35 -0.50
C ALA A 117 -16.17 11.74 0.13
N THR A 118 -15.72 11.77 1.37
CA THR A 118 -15.51 12.97 2.16
C THR A 118 -14.08 13.07 2.67
N ARG A 119 -13.72 14.20 3.24
CA ARG A 119 -12.38 14.41 3.82
C ARG A 119 -12.12 13.55 5.06
N GLU A 120 -13.15 13.12 5.72
CA GLU A 120 -13.12 12.30 6.93
C GLU A 120 -13.00 10.81 6.62
N ASP A 121 -13.23 10.41 5.37
CA ASP A 121 -13.13 9.01 4.97
C ASP A 121 -11.67 8.51 4.99
N ARG A 122 -11.51 7.31 5.51
CA ARG A 122 -10.28 6.56 5.37
C ARG A 122 -10.36 5.69 4.11
N PHE A 123 -9.34 5.74 3.32
CA PHE A 123 -9.22 4.95 2.10
C PHE A 123 -8.25 3.80 2.31
N THR A 124 -8.64 2.59 1.91
CA THR A 124 -7.72 1.45 2.00
C THR A 124 -6.54 1.62 1.06
N SER A 125 -5.35 1.41 1.60
CA SER A 125 -4.09 1.65 0.89
C SER A 125 -3.76 0.60 -0.15
N TRP A 126 -4.29 -0.60 0.01
CA TRP A 126 -3.77 -1.76 -0.68
C TRP A 126 -2.24 -1.77 -0.61
N SER A 127 -1.56 -1.93 -1.73
CA SER A 127 -0.09 -2.05 -1.75
C SER A 127 0.68 -0.76 -1.44
N VAL A 128 0.03 0.42 -1.28
CA VAL A 128 0.72 1.59 -0.71
C VAL A 128 1.21 1.31 0.72
N ALA A 129 0.56 0.39 1.45
CA ALA A 129 1.07 -0.09 2.74
C ALA A 129 2.52 -0.63 2.66
N LYS A 130 2.92 -1.23 1.53
CA LYS A 130 4.29 -1.71 1.33
C LYS A 130 5.31 -0.57 1.41
N SER A 131 4.98 0.57 0.80
CA SER A 131 5.83 1.76 0.90
C SER A 131 5.90 2.32 2.32
N VAL A 132 4.81 2.19 3.10
CA VAL A 132 4.83 2.53 4.54
C VAL A 132 5.73 1.57 5.31
N ILE A 133 5.67 0.26 5.06
CA ILE A 133 6.60 -0.71 5.65
C ILE A 133 8.05 -0.41 5.25
N GLY A 134 8.30 -0.04 3.98
CA GLY A 134 9.62 0.41 3.53
C GLY A 134 10.10 1.67 4.28
N THR A 135 9.21 2.63 4.52
CA THR A 135 9.46 3.84 5.31
C THR A 135 9.81 3.50 6.76
N LEU A 136 9.03 2.61 7.39
CA LEU A 136 9.30 2.14 8.76
C LEU A 136 10.61 1.36 8.85
N THR A 137 10.96 0.59 7.81
CA THR A 137 12.26 -0.09 7.72
C THR A 137 13.42 0.90 7.65
N ALA A 138 13.26 2.00 6.90
CA ALA A 138 14.24 3.09 6.86
C ALA A 138 14.43 3.74 8.22
N ILE A 139 13.33 4.02 8.93
CA ILE A 139 13.40 4.61 10.27
C ILE A 139 14.04 3.63 11.25
N ALA A 140 13.68 2.34 11.20
CA ALA A 140 14.28 1.31 12.05
C ALA A 140 15.79 1.14 11.81
N LEU A 141 16.24 1.28 10.55
CA LEU A 141 17.67 1.29 10.20
C LEU A 141 18.37 2.52 10.79
N LYS A 142 17.78 3.72 10.63
CA LYS A 142 18.32 4.96 11.16
C LYS A 142 18.43 4.94 12.68
N ASP A 143 17.42 4.40 13.35
CA ASP A 143 17.34 4.38 14.81
C ASP A 143 18.10 3.19 15.42
N GLY A 144 18.72 2.32 14.59
CA GLY A 144 19.56 1.20 15.00
C GLY A 144 18.79 -0.04 15.46
N HIS A 145 17.49 -0.13 15.25
CA HIS A 145 16.72 -1.35 15.44
C HIS A 145 17.06 -2.42 14.40
N ILE A 146 17.37 -2.01 13.19
CA ILE A 146 17.94 -2.83 12.13
C ILE A 146 19.39 -2.36 11.94
N ALA A 147 20.35 -3.27 12.00
CA ALA A 147 21.77 -2.91 11.93
C ALA A 147 22.22 -2.68 10.49
N SER A 148 21.74 -3.49 9.54
CA SER A 148 22.10 -3.40 8.12
C SER A 148 20.98 -3.92 7.23
N LEU A 149 20.84 -3.34 6.02
CA LEU A 149 19.98 -3.92 4.98
C LEU A 149 20.53 -5.23 4.41
N ASP A 150 21.80 -5.54 4.66
CA ASP A 150 22.42 -6.81 4.26
C ASP A 150 22.20 -7.92 5.28
N ASP A 151 21.62 -7.61 6.44
CA ASP A 151 21.29 -8.60 7.45
C ASP A 151 20.27 -9.60 6.90
N PRO A 152 20.47 -10.91 7.12
CA PRO A 152 19.49 -11.91 6.74
C PRO A 152 18.26 -11.88 7.68
N VAL A 153 17.10 -12.22 7.15
CA VAL A 153 15.83 -12.25 7.90
C VAL A 153 15.94 -13.01 9.22
N LYS A 154 16.62 -14.16 9.24
CA LYS A 154 16.78 -15.01 10.43
C LYS A 154 17.47 -14.33 11.61
N GLN A 155 18.24 -13.27 11.37
CA GLN A 155 18.88 -12.49 12.43
C GLN A 155 17.83 -11.83 13.34
N TYR A 156 16.68 -11.51 12.80
CA TYR A 156 15.55 -10.88 13.53
C TYR A 156 14.41 -11.87 13.80
N VAL A 157 14.12 -12.73 12.83
CA VAL A 157 13.04 -13.72 12.89
C VAL A 157 13.64 -15.12 12.92
N SER A 158 14.07 -15.55 14.11
CA SER A 158 14.74 -16.86 14.33
C SER A 158 13.83 -18.05 13.96
N GLU A 159 12.52 -17.87 13.97
CA GLU A 159 11.52 -18.86 13.55
C GLU A 159 11.64 -19.23 12.06
N LEU A 160 12.30 -18.40 11.27
CA LEU A 160 12.56 -18.64 9.84
C LEU A 160 13.98 -19.18 9.56
N ASP A 161 14.76 -19.50 10.60
CA ASP A 161 16.04 -20.17 10.39
C ASP A 161 15.82 -21.57 9.80
N GLY A 162 16.51 -21.86 8.68
CA GLY A 162 16.29 -23.07 7.89
C GLY A 162 15.13 -23.00 6.88
N ALA A 163 14.24 -22.01 6.94
CA ALA A 163 13.27 -21.73 5.90
C ALA A 163 13.92 -20.98 4.73
N ALA A 164 13.26 -20.98 3.56
CA ALA A 164 13.75 -20.27 2.37
C ALA A 164 13.91 -18.75 2.61
N TRP A 165 13.15 -18.17 3.53
CA TRP A 165 13.21 -16.77 3.93
C TRP A 165 14.44 -16.42 4.77
N GLY A 166 14.97 -17.39 5.55
CA GLY A 166 15.96 -17.14 6.59
C GLY A 166 17.21 -16.43 6.09
N GLU A 167 17.73 -16.81 4.93
CA GLU A 167 18.94 -16.25 4.34
C GLU A 167 18.69 -15.05 3.41
N VAL A 168 17.43 -14.62 3.24
CA VAL A 168 17.10 -13.47 2.39
C VAL A 168 17.54 -12.17 3.08
N PRO A 169 18.38 -11.33 2.44
CA PRO A 169 18.72 -10.02 2.97
C PRO A 169 17.50 -9.08 3.00
N ILE A 170 17.40 -8.22 4.01
CA ILE A 170 16.35 -7.21 4.14
C ILE A 170 16.26 -6.35 2.85
N ARG A 171 17.40 -5.98 2.26
CA ARG A 171 17.46 -5.27 0.98
C ARG A 171 16.68 -5.96 -0.11
N ASP A 172 16.76 -7.29 -0.21
CA ASP A 172 16.13 -8.05 -1.28
C ASP A 172 14.62 -8.21 -1.06
N LEU A 173 14.15 -8.16 0.17
CA LEU A 173 12.72 -8.00 0.46
C LEU A 173 12.22 -6.64 -0.04
N LEU A 174 12.92 -5.55 0.26
CA LEU A 174 12.58 -4.19 -0.19
C LEU A 174 12.54 -4.06 -1.71
N ARG A 175 13.43 -4.77 -2.43
CA ARG A 175 13.54 -4.76 -3.89
C ARG A 175 12.62 -5.74 -4.61
N MET A 176 11.81 -6.50 -3.87
CA MET A 176 11.02 -7.60 -4.44
C MET A 176 11.88 -8.63 -5.18
N ALA A 177 12.99 -9.03 -4.55
CA ALA A 177 14.00 -9.92 -5.11
C ALA A 177 14.37 -11.07 -4.16
N SER A 178 13.45 -11.51 -3.32
CA SER A 178 13.68 -12.61 -2.36
C SER A 178 13.96 -13.96 -3.00
N GLY A 179 13.65 -14.14 -4.28
CA GLY A 179 13.76 -15.43 -4.95
C GLY A 179 12.68 -16.45 -4.58
N ILE A 180 11.74 -16.11 -3.73
CA ILE A 180 10.64 -16.98 -3.30
C ILE A 180 9.67 -17.26 -4.45
N GLN A 181 9.21 -18.50 -4.55
CA GLN A 181 8.19 -18.92 -5.50
C GLN A 181 6.83 -18.45 -5.02
N PHE A 182 6.19 -17.57 -5.80
CA PHE A 182 4.87 -17.05 -5.50
C PHE A 182 4.24 -16.45 -6.76
N SER A 183 2.97 -16.74 -7.01
CA SER A 183 2.21 -16.17 -8.11
C SER A 183 1.36 -14.99 -7.63
N GLU A 184 1.72 -13.78 -8.05
CA GLU A 184 0.98 -12.54 -7.76
C GLU A 184 -0.05 -12.21 -8.87
N VAL A 185 -0.67 -13.21 -9.50
CA VAL A 185 -1.63 -13.05 -10.59
C VAL A 185 -3.05 -12.98 -10.04
N TYR A 186 -3.60 -11.79 -9.92
CA TYR A 186 -4.92 -11.55 -9.30
C TYR A 186 -6.10 -12.10 -10.13
N ASP A 187 -5.95 -12.26 -11.44
CA ASP A 187 -7.01 -12.75 -12.33
C ASP A 187 -7.09 -14.29 -12.37
N GLU A 188 -6.13 -14.98 -11.80
CA GLU A 188 -6.13 -16.43 -11.66
C GLU A 188 -6.70 -16.85 -10.31
N LYS A 189 -7.85 -17.51 -10.33
CA LYS A 189 -8.60 -17.88 -9.12
C LYS A 189 -7.77 -18.60 -8.04
N PHE A 190 -6.82 -19.42 -8.44
CA PHE A 190 -5.99 -20.23 -7.55
C PHE A 190 -4.52 -19.81 -7.55
N SER A 191 -4.21 -18.56 -7.95
CA SER A 191 -2.88 -18.00 -7.75
C SER A 191 -2.54 -17.92 -6.26
N ASP A 192 -1.24 -17.88 -5.94
CA ASP A 192 -0.81 -17.87 -4.54
C ASP A 192 -1.32 -16.66 -3.78
N ILE A 193 -1.41 -15.48 -4.43
CA ILE A 193 -1.97 -14.28 -3.78
C ILE A 193 -3.45 -14.48 -3.45
N ASN A 194 -4.25 -15.05 -4.34
CA ASN A 194 -5.67 -15.30 -4.07
C ASN A 194 -5.84 -16.40 -3.00
N MET A 195 -4.98 -17.42 -3.02
CA MET A 195 -4.97 -18.45 -1.98
C MET A 195 -4.53 -17.92 -0.63
N LEU A 196 -3.57 -16.99 -0.58
CA LEU A 196 -3.19 -16.27 0.64
C LEU A 196 -4.42 -15.57 1.24
N PHE A 197 -5.17 -14.82 0.43
CA PHE A 197 -6.39 -14.15 0.88
C PHE A 197 -7.45 -15.15 1.34
N TYR A 198 -7.69 -16.25 0.61
CA TYR A 198 -8.68 -17.26 1.00
C TYR A 198 -8.30 -17.94 2.32
N ARG A 199 -7.06 -18.36 2.47
CA ARG A 199 -6.58 -19.03 3.68
C ARG A 199 -6.65 -18.10 4.88
N THR A 200 -6.15 -16.89 4.76
CA THR A 200 -6.11 -15.93 5.86
C THR A 200 -7.53 -15.42 6.21
N PHE A 201 -8.30 -14.99 5.22
CA PHE A 201 -9.56 -14.30 5.52
C PHE A 201 -10.78 -15.21 5.61
N LEU A 202 -10.87 -16.25 4.77
CA LEU A 202 -12.02 -17.17 4.83
C LEU A 202 -11.79 -18.31 5.81
N LEU A 203 -10.60 -18.94 5.76
CA LEU A 203 -10.30 -20.07 6.63
C LEU A 203 -9.80 -19.63 8.01
N GLY A 204 -9.25 -18.42 8.14
CA GLY A 204 -8.77 -17.85 9.41
C GLY A 204 -7.39 -18.36 9.81
N GLU A 205 -6.60 -18.83 8.83
CA GLU A 205 -5.21 -19.19 9.06
C GLU A 205 -4.38 -17.92 9.32
N GLY A 206 -3.39 -18.01 10.20
CA GLY A 206 -2.45 -16.92 10.45
C GLY A 206 -1.67 -16.58 9.18
N VAL A 207 -1.55 -15.28 8.86
CA VAL A 207 -0.84 -14.85 7.65
C VAL A 207 0.62 -15.34 7.65
N ARG A 208 1.26 -15.37 8.81
CA ARG A 208 2.63 -15.89 8.98
C ARG A 208 2.72 -17.38 8.69
N ASP A 209 1.76 -18.16 9.19
CA ASP A 209 1.70 -19.61 8.95
C ASP A 209 1.53 -19.95 7.48
N VAL A 210 0.75 -19.12 6.76
CA VAL A 210 0.51 -19.32 5.32
C VAL A 210 1.77 -19.09 4.49
N ILE A 211 2.65 -18.17 4.91
CA ILE A 211 3.81 -17.73 4.09
C ILE A 211 5.15 -18.29 4.57
N ALA A 212 5.26 -18.79 5.80
CA ALA A 212 6.54 -19.21 6.40
C ALA A 212 7.26 -20.27 5.58
N ASP A 213 6.51 -21.23 5.05
CA ASP A 213 7.05 -22.41 4.35
C ASP A 213 7.05 -22.27 2.81
N LEU A 214 6.89 -21.05 2.27
CA LEU A 214 6.96 -20.82 0.82
C LEU A 214 8.37 -21.19 0.31
N PRO A 215 8.47 -21.99 -0.78
CA PRO A 215 9.76 -22.46 -1.28
C PRO A 215 10.52 -21.37 -2.04
N ALA A 216 11.84 -21.46 -2.07
CA ALA A 216 12.65 -20.67 -2.98
C ALA A 216 12.58 -21.23 -4.41
N ALA A 217 12.50 -20.36 -5.39
CA ALA A 217 12.64 -20.68 -6.81
C ALA A 217 14.05 -20.38 -7.34
N ARG A 218 14.76 -19.45 -6.69
CA ARG A 218 16.11 -18.97 -7.07
C ARG A 218 16.79 -18.29 -5.90
N PRO A 219 18.10 -18.00 -6.01
CA PRO A 219 18.80 -17.16 -5.04
C PRO A 219 18.19 -15.76 -4.93
N PRO A 220 18.26 -15.10 -3.74
CA PRO A 220 17.83 -13.72 -3.58
C PRO A 220 18.76 -12.75 -4.36
N GLY A 221 18.23 -11.58 -4.72
CA GLY A 221 18.98 -10.48 -5.33
C GLY A 221 19.23 -10.58 -6.84
N GLU A 222 18.69 -11.57 -7.54
CA GLU A 222 18.99 -11.79 -8.96
C GLU A 222 17.96 -11.18 -9.90
N ILE A 223 16.67 -11.22 -9.54
CA ILE A 223 15.56 -10.86 -10.44
C ILE A 223 14.46 -10.15 -9.64
N PHE A 224 13.89 -9.10 -10.22
CA PHE A 224 12.66 -8.52 -9.74
C PHE A 224 11.48 -9.47 -9.94
N HIS A 225 10.82 -9.82 -8.86
CA HIS A 225 9.58 -10.56 -8.87
C HIS A 225 8.67 -10.05 -7.75
N TYR A 226 7.60 -9.37 -8.12
CA TYR A 226 6.70 -8.79 -7.15
C TYR A 226 5.99 -9.87 -6.33
N VAL A 227 6.26 -9.90 -5.04
CA VAL A 227 5.79 -10.93 -4.09
C VAL A 227 5.30 -10.23 -2.82
N SER A 228 3.99 -10.16 -2.61
CA SER A 228 3.39 -9.53 -1.41
C SER A 228 3.94 -10.08 -0.09
N PRO A 229 4.16 -11.40 0.07
CA PRO A 229 4.83 -11.96 1.24
C PRO A 229 6.17 -11.32 1.64
N ASN A 230 6.96 -10.77 0.71
CA ASN A 230 8.20 -10.05 1.05
C ASN A 230 7.96 -8.95 2.08
N THR A 231 6.87 -8.19 1.87
CA THR A 231 6.52 -7.10 2.79
C THR A 231 5.94 -7.61 4.10
N GLN A 232 5.24 -8.74 4.08
CA GLN A 232 4.76 -9.36 5.32
C GLN A 232 5.93 -9.85 6.18
N ILE A 233 6.96 -10.43 5.56
CA ILE A 233 8.21 -10.81 6.25
C ILE A 233 8.93 -9.57 6.78
N LEU A 234 9.02 -8.47 6.01
CA LEU A 234 9.56 -7.20 6.51
C LEU A 234 8.78 -6.67 7.73
N GLY A 235 7.46 -6.76 7.70
CA GLY A 235 6.63 -6.43 8.86
C GLY A 235 6.98 -7.29 10.08
N TRP A 236 7.24 -8.57 9.88
CA TRP A 236 7.66 -9.48 10.95
C TRP A 236 9.05 -9.13 11.48
N VAL A 237 10.00 -8.79 10.58
CA VAL A 237 11.32 -8.27 10.97
C VAL A 237 11.19 -7.00 11.82
N LEU A 238 10.36 -6.03 11.39
CA LEU A 238 10.12 -4.81 12.15
C LEU A 238 9.58 -5.10 13.56
N GLU A 239 8.59 -5.96 13.66
CA GLU A 239 8.02 -6.33 14.97
C GLU A 239 9.08 -6.94 15.90
N ARG A 240 9.92 -7.85 15.39
CA ARG A 240 10.99 -8.48 16.18
C ARG A 240 12.11 -7.49 16.53
N ALA A 241 12.50 -6.64 15.60
CA ALA A 241 13.55 -5.65 15.80
C ALA A 241 13.17 -4.54 16.79
N THR A 242 11.91 -4.09 16.75
CA THR A 242 11.42 -3.00 17.59
C THR A 242 10.73 -3.47 18.89
N GLY A 243 10.33 -4.75 18.95
CA GLY A 243 9.54 -5.31 20.06
C GLY A 243 8.08 -4.82 20.09
N LYS A 244 7.57 -4.21 18.99
CA LYS A 244 6.24 -3.61 18.92
C LYS A 244 5.47 -4.11 17.71
N PRO A 245 4.13 -4.29 17.82
CA PRO A 245 3.28 -4.45 16.65
C PRO A 245 3.50 -3.34 15.61
N ILE A 246 3.31 -3.64 14.33
CA ILE A 246 3.57 -2.68 13.23
C ILE A 246 2.82 -1.36 13.43
N ALA A 247 1.54 -1.41 13.80
CA ALA A 247 0.73 -0.22 13.97
C ALA A 247 1.18 0.65 15.15
N GLU A 248 1.66 0.04 16.23
CA GLU A 248 2.21 0.76 17.39
C GLU A 248 3.55 1.42 17.02
N TYR A 249 4.42 0.71 16.33
CA TYR A 249 5.66 1.29 15.84
C TYR A 249 5.39 2.41 14.83
N ALA A 250 4.44 2.23 13.91
CA ALA A 250 4.02 3.27 12.98
C ALA A 250 3.48 4.52 13.69
N ALA A 251 2.71 4.35 14.77
CA ALA A 251 2.22 5.47 15.57
C ALA A 251 3.37 6.33 16.09
N GLU A 252 4.37 5.71 16.70
CA GLU A 252 5.48 6.43 17.33
C GLU A 252 6.51 6.97 16.32
N ALA A 253 6.90 6.13 15.36
CA ALA A 253 8.01 6.42 14.47
C ALA A 253 7.62 7.27 13.25
N LEU A 254 6.35 7.26 12.86
CA LEU A 254 5.89 7.89 11.62
C LEU A 254 4.69 8.84 11.86
N TRP A 255 3.58 8.36 12.48
CA TRP A 255 2.34 9.14 12.62
C TRP A 255 2.53 10.38 13.50
N GLN A 256 3.11 10.21 14.67
CA GLN A 256 3.37 11.32 15.59
C GLN A 256 4.36 12.33 14.99
N PRO A 257 5.56 11.93 14.47
CA PRO A 257 6.51 12.87 13.90
C PRO A 257 6.01 13.63 12.66
N LEU A 258 5.20 13.01 11.81
CA LEU A 258 4.63 13.67 10.63
C LEU A 258 3.42 14.56 10.94
N GLY A 259 2.93 14.55 12.17
CA GLY A 259 1.71 15.28 12.52
C GLY A 259 0.51 14.76 11.73
N MET A 260 0.33 13.42 11.64
CA MET A 260 -0.82 12.86 10.94
C MET A 260 -2.12 13.36 11.58
N GLN A 261 -3.04 13.84 10.74
CA GLN A 261 -4.21 14.57 11.21
C GLN A 261 -5.28 13.67 11.81
N ASP A 262 -5.41 12.49 11.24
CA ASP A 262 -6.50 11.62 11.52
C ASP A 262 -6.03 10.26 12.03
N GLU A 263 -6.89 9.58 12.76
CA GLU A 263 -6.71 8.20 13.13
C GLU A 263 -6.67 7.32 11.88
N ALA A 264 -5.69 6.42 11.81
CA ALA A 264 -5.64 5.37 10.82
C ALA A 264 -5.94 4.00 11.45
N ILE A 265 -6.26 3.02 10.63
CA ILE A 265 -6.41 1.65 11.05
C ILE A 265 -5.61 0.71 10.14
N TRP A 266 -4.96 -0.29 10.74
CA TRP A 266 -4.33 -1.37 9.99
C TRP A 266 -5.14 -2.65 10.17
N SER A 267 -5.61 -3.25 9.06
CA SER A 267 -6.35 -4.50 9.11
C SER A 267 -5.46 -5.65 9.57
N LEU A 268 -6.04 -6.55 10.35
CA LEU A 268 -5.37 -7.69 10.96
C LEU A 268 -5.87 -9.00 10.34
N ASP A 269 -5.06 -10.05 10.46
CA ASP A 269 -5.57 -11.41 10.39
C ASP A 269 -6.38 -11.77 11.65
N GLN A 270 -6.93 -12.98 11.72
CA GLN A 270 -7.70 -13.41 12.88
C GLN A 270 -6.82 -13.69 14.11
N GLY A 271 -5.51 -13.82 13.93
CA GLY A 271 -4.52 -13.95 15.00
C GLY A 271 -4.05 -12.62 15.57
N GLY A 272 -4.49 -11.49 15.02
CA GLY A 272 -4.12 -10.15 15.48
C GLY A 272 -2.81 -9.62 14.89
N VAL A 273 -2.33 -10.20 13.79
CA VAL A 273 -1.15 -9.76 13.04
C VAL A 273 -1.55 -8.81 11.93
N GLU A 274 -0.89 -7.67 11.83
CA GLU A 274 -1.10 -6.69 10.76
C GLU A 274 -0.76 -7.27 9.39
N LEU A 275 -1.60 -6.96 8.41
CA LEU A 275 -1.36 -7.30 7.01
C LEU A 275 -0.40 -6.28 6.41
N GLY A 276 0.90 -6.48 6.63
CA GLY A 276 1.93 -5.51 6.25
C GLY A 276 1.97 -5.18 4.76
N PHE A 277 1.56 -6.14 3.92
CA PHE A 277 1.54 -5.97 2.47
C PHE A 277 0.34 -5.20 1.93
N CYS A 278 -0.70 -4.91 2.76
CA CYS A 278 -1.91 -4.17 2.38
C CYS A 278 -2.63 -3.54 3.56
N CYS A 279 -3.77 -2.95 3.26
CA CYS A 279 -4.90 -2.80 4.18
C CYS A 279 -4.65 -1.86 5.36
N LEU A 280 -3.70 -0.92 5.22
CA LEU A 280 -3.64 0.30 6.00
C LEU A 280 -4.69 1.27 5.45
N ASN A 281 -5.48 1.87 6.32
CA ASN A 281 -6.58 2.75 5.95
C ASN A 281 -6.35 4.12 6.59
N MET A 282 -6.22 5.15 5.78
CA MET A 282 -5.91 6.52 6.23
C MET A 282 -6.58 7.56 5.34
N THR A 283 -6.65 8.79 5.80
CA THR A 283 -7.25 9.90 5.03
C THR A 283 -6.36 10.32 3.85
N LEU A 284 -6.94 10.93 2.84
CA LEU A 284 -6.23 11.42 1.65
C LEU A 284 -5.12 12.42 2.02
N ARG A 285 -5.36 13.23 3.06
CA ARG A 285 -4.38 14.19 3.56
C ARG A 285 -3.15 13.52 4.17
N ASP A 286 -3.35 12.43 4.88
CA ASP A 286 -2.24 11.69 5.49
C ASP A 286 -1.46 10.88 4.44
N TYR A 287 -2.11 10.41 3.35
CA TYR A 287 -1.41 9.91 2.16
C TYR A 287 -0.46 10.96 1.58
N SER A 288 -0.90 12.22 1.48
CA SER A 288 -0.09 13.30 0.90
C SER A 288 1.15 13.62 1.75
N LYS A 289 1.08 13.46 3.08
CA LYS A 289 2.24 13.64 3.97
C LYS A 289 3.35 12.64 3.73
N LEU A 290 2.99 11.38 3.41
CA LEU A 290 3.98 10.38 3.03
C LEU A 290 4.74 10.81 1.77
N GLY A 291 4.03 11.27 0.74
CA GLY A 291 4.66 11.80 -0.47
C GLY A 291 5.53 13.03 -0.18
N GLN A 292 5.05 13.95 0.68
CA GLN A 292 5.79 15.15 1.04
C GLN A 292 7.08 14.86 1.83
N LEU A 293 7.06 13.86 2.72
CA LEU A 293 8.27 13.39 3.42
C LEU A 293 9.35 12.93 2.41
N TYR A 294 8.95 12.18 1.41
CA TYR A 294 9.88 11.72 0.37
C TYR A 294 10.34 12.86 -0.54
N LEU A 295 9.44 13.79 -0.91
CA LEU A 295 9.81 14.99 -1.66
C LEU A 295 10.86 15.84 -0.93
N GLN A 296 10.80 15.87 0.40
CA GLN A 296 11.74 16.58 1.28
C GLN A 296 12.95 15.71 1.69
N GLN A 297 13.26 14.65 0.93
CA GLN A 297 14.44 13.79 1.19
C GLN A 297 14.46 13.19 2.61
N GLY A 298 13.28 12.91 3.16
CA GLY A 298 13.16 12.33 4.51
C GLY A 298 13.28 13.33 5.66
N VAL A 299 13.34 14.62 5.37
CA VAL A 299 13.29 15.71 6.37
C VAL A 299 11.84 16.15 6.58
N TRP A 300 11.43 16.33 7.81
CA TRP A 300 10.12 16.87 8.18
C TRP A 300 10.26 17.87 9.33
N GLN A 301 9.84 19.11 9.11
CA GLN A 301 9.94 20.19 10.11
C GLN A 301 11.35 20.24 10.77
N ASP A 302 12.38 20.33 9.94
CA ASP A 302 13.81 20.37 10.33
C ASP A 302 14.33 19.11 11.06
N ARG A 303 13.55 18.01 11.08
CA ARG A 303 13.95 16.71 11.65
C ARG A 303 14.21 15.71 10.55
N GLN A 304 15.39 15.09 10.55
CA GLN A 304 15.68 13.96 9.66
C GLN A 304 14.96 12.71 10.17
N LEU A 305 13.89 12.31 9.51
CA LEU A 305 13.13 11.10 9.84
C LEU A 305 13.68 9.86 9.12
N LEU A 306 14.02 9.97 7.83
CA LEU A 306 14.63 8.87 7.09
C LEU A 306 16.17 9.02 7.09
N PRO A 307 16.94 7.92 6.87
CA PRO A 307 18.38 8.05 6.69
C PRO A 307 18.72 9.04 5.56
N GLU A 308 19.79 9.79 5.70
CA GLU A 308 20.31 10.64 4.62
C GLU A 308 20.62 9.79 3.38
N GLY A 309 20.21 10.25 2.20
CA GLY A 309 20.33 9.51 0.93
C GLY A 309 19.36 8.36 0.74
N TRP A 310 18.45 8.09 1.70
CA TRP A 310 17.49 7.00 1.58
C TRP A 310 16.58 7.14 0.36
N VAL A 311 16.02 8.32 0.13
CA VAL A 311 15.08 8.55 -0.98
C VAL A 311 15.76 8.32 -2.31
N GLU A 312 16.98 8.80 -2.47
CA GLU A 312 17.79 8.54 -3.67
C GLU A 312 18.02 7.03 -3.86
N GLN A 313 18.44 6.33 -2.82
CA GLN A 313 18.68 4.89 -2.88
C GLN A 313 17.39 4.10 -3.17
N ALA A 314 16.27 4.54 -2.61
CA ALA A 314 14.98 3.86 -2.75
C ALA A 314 14.32 4.08 -4.11
N SER A 315 14.51 5.26 -4.74
CA SER A 315 13.86 5.63 -6.00
C SER A 315 14.74 5.50 -7.24
N ARG A 316 16.07 5.49 -7.09
CA ARG A 316 17.01 5.31 -8.20
C ARG A 316 17.39 3.84 -8.32
N ARG A 317 17.10 3.25 -9.43
CA ARG A 317 17.28 1.82 -9.73
C ARG A 317 18.75 1.52 -10.03
N PRO A 318 19.54 1.04 -9.09
CA PRO A 318 20.96 0.79 -9.32
C PRO A 318 21.18 -0.41 -10.25
N GLU A 319 20.27 -1.42 -10.22
CA GLU A 319 20.38 -2.64 -11.00
C GLU A 319 19.49 -2.63 -12.24
N PRO A 320 20.01 -3.04 -13.42
CA PRO A 320 19.25 -3.07 -14.66
C PRO A 320 17.96 -3.90 -14.58
N TRP A 321 17.94 -4.97 -13.77
CA TRP A 321 16.79 -5.84 -13.62
C TRP A 321 15.63 -5.22 -12.80
N LEU A 322 15.86 -4.07 -12.15
CA LEU A 322 14.81 -3.26 -11.51
C LEU A 322 14.18 -2.24 -12.48
N ALA A 323 14.73 -2.07 -13.67
CA ALA A 323 14.23 -1.09 -14.64
C ALA A 323 12.87 -1.50 -15.20
N ALA A 324 12.14 -0.53 -15.74
CA ALA A 324 10.92 -0.77 -16.53
C ALA A 324 11.19 -1.78 -17.65
N GLY A 325 10.22 -2.66 -17.91
CA GLY A 325 10.36 -3.77 -18.85
C GLY A 325 10.72 -5.12 -18.24
N ASN A 326 11.26 -5.15 -17.01
CA ASN A 326 11.61 -6.40 -16.33
C ASN A 326 10.49 -6.95 -15.41
N GLY A 327 9.29 -6.59 -15.63
CA GLY A 327 8.09 -7.05 -14.90
C GLY A 327 6.87 -6.27 -15.37
N TYR A 328 7.04 -4.96 -15.50
CA TYR A 328 6.00 -4.06 -16.00
C TYR A 328 6.61 -3.13 -17.07
N PRO A 329 5.95 -2.97 -18.23
CA PRO A 329 6.53 -2.20 -19.36
C PRO A 329 6.65 -0.70 -19.04
N GLU A 330 5.75 -0.16 -18.22
CA GLU A 330 5.63 1.28 -17.94
C GLU A 330 6.36 1.74 -16.68
N ARG A 331 6.90 0.80 -15.86
CA ARG A 331 7.55 1.13 -14.57
C ARG A 331 8.56 0.09 -14.12
N GLY A 332 9.56 0.55 -13.38
CA GLY A 332 10.51 -0.26 -12.61
C GLY A 332 10.23 -0.17 -11.11
N TYR A 333 11.14 -0.72 -10.32
CA TYR A 333 10.98 -0.82 -8.87
C TYR A 333 12.25 -0.40 -8.11
N GLY A 334 12.08 0.11 -6.91
CA GLY A 334 13.15 0.42 -5.96
C GLY A 334 12.90 -0.24 -4.60
N TYR A 335 13.13 0.49 -3.50
CA TYR A 335 12.82 -0.01 -2.16
C TYR A 335 11.36 0.28 -1.81
N HIS A 336 10.48 -0.63 -2.17
CA HIS A 336 9.02 -0.51 -2.04
C HIS A 336 8.46 0.78 -2.66
N LEU A 337 9.13 1.27 -3.69
CA LEU A 337 8.71 2.39 -4.54
C LEU A 337 8.67 1.95 -6.00
N TRP A 338 7.71 2.49 -6.73
CA TRP A 338 7.63 2.38 -8.16
C TRP A 338 8.32 3.56 -8.83
N VAL A 339 9.01 3.30 -9.92
CA VAL A 339 9.73 4.32 -10.69
C VAL A 339 9.20 4.25 -12.12
N PRO A 340 8.60 5.32 -12.67
CA PRO A 340 8.05 5.28 -14.01
C PRO A 340 9.14 5.00 -15.05
N LYS A 341 8.73 4.55 -16.23
CA LYS A 341 9.63 4.48 -17.39
C LYS A 341 10.12 5.90 -17.70
N ASP A 342 11.41 6.04 -18.01
CA ASP A 342 12.04 7.33 -18.32
C ASP A 342 11.73 8.41 -17.26
N PRO A 343 12.13 8.19 -15.99
CA PRO A 343 11.78 9.08 -14.90
C PRO A 343 12.52 10.41 -15.03
N ASP A 344 11.80 11.50 -14.86
CA ASP A 344 12.34 12.86 -14.76
C ASP A 344 12.30 13.33 -13.29
N GLN A 345 13.07 12.64 -12.42
CA GLN A 345 13.07 12.82 -10.97
C GLN A 345 11.68 12.51 -10.35
N GLU A 346 11.09 11.40 -10.78
CA GLU A 346 9.76 10.98 -10.39
C GLU A 346 9.77 9.56 -9.82
N PHE A 347 8.95 9.34 -8.81
CA PHE A 347 8.64 8.01 -8.27
C PHE A 347 7.26 8.04 -7.61
N PHE A 348 6.72 6.87 -7.26
CA PHE A 348 5.39 6.82 -6.68
C PHE A 348 5.16 5.58 -5.82
N PHE A 349 4.26 5.70 -4.87
CA PHE A 349 3.66 4.60 -4.14
C PHE A 349 2.43 4.16 -4.91
N ASN A 350 2.20 2.86 -5.00
CA ASN A 350 1.09 2.34 -5.79
C ASN A 350 0.38 1.18 -5.11
N GLY A 351 -0.93 1.20 -5.16
CA GLY A 351 -1.81 0.12 -4.73
C GLY A 351 -2.80 -0.27 -5.81
N VAL A 352 -3.21 -1.53 -5.81
CA VAL A 352 -4.29 -2.02 -6.67
C VAL A 352 -5.54 -1.16 -6.50
N TRP A 353 -6.43 -1.18 -7.48
CA TRP A 353 -7.62 -0.34 -7.56
C TRP A 353 -7.34 1.16 -7.71
N GLY A 354 -6.09 1.55 -8.04
CA GLY A 354 -5.74 2.92 -8.42
C GLY A 354 -5.33 3.84 -7.27
N GLN A 355 -4.86 3.29 -6.14
CA GLN A 355 -4.24 4.09 -5.09
C GLN A 355 -2.85 4.54 -5.55
N THR A 356 -2.58 5.82 -5.51
CA THR A 356 -1.29 6.38 -5.98
C THR A 356 -0.90 7.59 -5.13
N VAL A 357 0.37 7.62 -4.70
CA VAL A 357 1.02 8.83 -4.20
C VAL A 357 2.22 9.10 -5.08
N TRP A 358 2.08 10.06 -5.95
CA TRP A 358 3.07 10.50 -6.91
C TRP A 358 3.94 11.59 -6.32
N VAL A 359 5.24 11.51 -6.56
CA VAL A 359 6.23 12.51 -6.16
C VAL A 359 7.01 12.94 -7.40
N SER A 360 7.01 14.23 -7.69
CA SER A 360 7.84 14.88 -8.72
C SER A 360 8.79 15.87 -8.06
N GLU A 361 10.05 15.48 -7.92
CA GLU A 361 11.10 16.33 -7.34
C GLU A 361 11.35 17.53 -8.24
N LYS A 362 11.39 17.32 -9.56
CA LYS A 362 11.61 18.37 -10.56
C LYS A 362 10.60 19.51 -10.44
N HIS A 363 9.33 19.18 -10.21
CA HIS A 363 8.24 20.16 -10.16
C HIS A 363 7.87 20.58 -8.73
N ASN A 364 8.50 19.95 -7.71
CA ASN A 364 8.16 20.15 -6.29
C ASN A 364 6.67 19.90 -6.03
N VAL A 365 6.15 18.78 -6.56
CA VAL A 365 4.73 18.40 -6.53
C VAL A 365 4.55 17.01 -5.94
N VAL A 366 3.52 16.88 -5.09
CA VAL A 366 2.97 15.58 -4.67
C VAL A 366 1.52 15.49 -5.13
N VAL A 367 1.13 14.35 -5.71
CA VAL A 367 -0.25 14.06 -6.06
C VAL A 367 -0.70 12.78 -5.36
N ALA A 368 -1.64 12.89 -4.44
CA ALA A 368 -2.30 11.73 -3.83
C ALA A 368 -3.65 11.48 -4.50
N LYS A 369 -3.87 10.28 -5.01
CA LYS A 369 -5.10 9.83 -5.66
C LYS A 369 -5.58 8.54 -5.01
N THR A 370 -6.85 8.51 -4.62
CA THR A 370 -7.56 7.31 -4.19
C THR A 370 -8.64 6.94 -5.19
N SER A 371 -8.97 5.64 -5.31
CA SER A 371 -9.84 5.14 -6.38
C SER A 371 -10.40 3.76 -6.03
N VAL A 372 -11.41 3.32 -6.80
CA VAL A 372 -11.92 1.94 -6.77
C VAL A 372 -11.95 1.34 -8.19
N ASP A 373 -10.94 1.67 -9.00
CA ASP A 373 -10.82 1.33 -10.41
C ASP A 373 -10.61 -0.18 -10.65
N PRO A 374 -11.56 -0.90 -11.23
CA PRO A 374 -11.39 -2.33 -11.51
C PRO A 374 -10.40 -2.62 -12.66
N LEU A 375 -10.10 -1.62 -13.48
CA LEU A 375 -9.18 -1.74 -14.62
C LEU A 375 -7.83 -1.08 -14.34
N PHE A 376 -7.48 -0.88 -13.08
CA PHE A 376 -6.29 -0.15 -12.61
C PHE A 376 -4.98 -0.57 -13.30
N ARG A 377 -4.84 -1.85 -13.71
CA ARG A 377 -3.64 -2.31 -14.43
C ARG A 377 -3.60 -1.79 -15.84
N GLN A 378 -4.75 -1.76 -16.52
CA GLN A 378 -4.87 -1.25 -17.89
C GLN A 378 -4.69 0.26 -17.94
N HIS A 379 -5.12 0.95 -16.88
CA HIS A 379 -5.04 2.41 -16.77
C HIS A 379 -3.68 2.90 -16.23
N MET A 380 -2.77 2.04 -15.79
CA MET A 380 -1.54 2.48 -15.10
C MET A 380 -0.66 3.42 -15.92
N ALA A 381 -0.42 3.11 -17.20
CA ALA A 381 0.36 3.98 -18.07
C ALA A 381 -0.29 5.36 -18.25
N GLU A 382 -1.61 5.39 -18.35
CA GLU A 382 -2.39 6.63 -18.44
C GLU A 382 -2.40 7.42 -17.13
N VAL A 383 -2.45 6.72 -15.97
CA VAL A 383 -2.29 7.33 -14.63
C VAL A 383 -0.94 8.05 -14.54
N ILE A 384 0.15 7.43 -15.00
CA ILE A 384 1.48 8.07 -15.02
C ILE A 384 1.46 9.35 -15.88
N SER A 385 0.85 9.30 -17.06
CA SER A 385 0.72 10.47 -17.94
C SER A 385 -0.10 11.59 -17.28
N PHE A 386 -1.18 11.24 -16.62
CA PHE A 386 -2.00 12.19 -15.85
C PHE A 386 -1.21 12.85 -14.72
N MET A 387 -0.47 12.06 -13.93
CA MET A 387 0.33 12.58 -12.80
C MET A 387 1.41 13.57 -13.27
N ARG A 388 2.07 13.27 -14.40
CA ARG A 388 3.02 14.19 -15.06
C ARG A 388 2.36 15.47 -15.48
N ALA A 389 1.25 15.37 -16.20
CA ALA A 389 0.51 16.54 -16.67
C ALA A 389 0.04 17.45 -15.54
N VAL A 390 -0.46 16.89 -14.45
CA VAL A 390 -0.81 17.65 -13.23
C VAL A 390 0.41 18.36 -12.64
N SER A 391 1.54 17.64 -12.52
CA SER A 391 2.78 18.19 -11.96
C SER A 391 3.31 19.39 -12.77
N GLU A 392 3.38 19.22 -14.10
CA GLU A 392 3.82 20.27 -15.03
C GLU A 392 2.88 21.49 -15.01
N PHE A 393 1.57 21.23 -15.06
CA PHE A 393 0.56 22.27 -15.11
C PHE A 393 0.57 23.15 -13.86
N VAL A 394 0.60 22.53 -12.68
CA VAL A 394 0.57 23.22 -11.39
C VAL A 394 1.87 24.00 -11.17
N ALA A 395 3.02 23.45 -11.52
CA ALA A 395 4.31 24.13 -11.42
C ALA A 395 4.34 25.38 -12.33
N ALA A 396 3.90 25.26 -13.59
CA ALA A 396 3.84 26.38 -14.53
C ALA A 396 2.88 27.50 -14.07
N ALA A 397 1.76 27.15 -13.42
CA ALA A 397 0.82 28.14 -12.84
C ALA A 397 1.45 28.89 -11.66
N GLY A 398 2.17 28.17 -10.78
CA GLY A 398 2.89 28.77 -9.64
C GLY A 398 3.98 29.76 -10.05
N GLU A 399 4.72 29.48 -11.12
CA GLU A 399 5.73 30.40 -11.65
C GLU A 399 5.13 31.71 -12.20
N LYS A 400 3.97 31.66 -12.82
CA LYS A 400 3.28 32.86 -13.33
C LYS A 400 2.80 33.76 -12.20
N ASN A 401 2.28 33.19 -11.13
CA ASN A 401 1.81 33.94 -9.96
C ASN A 401 2.96 34.62 -9.19
N ASN A 402 4.16 34.05 -9.23
CA ASN A 402 5.35 34.63 -8.57
C ASN A 402 6.04 35.77 -9.38
N ARG A 403 5.68 35.93 -10.67
CA ARG A 403 6.26 36.96 -11.56
C ARG A 403 5.34 38.19 -11.76
N GLY A 404 4.10 38.15 -11.29
CA GLY A 404 3.13 39.25 -11.34
C GLY A 404 2.99 39.94 -10.00
#